data_fd56c743b8842a607e954748674dfac7
#
_entry.id   fd56c743b8842a607e954748674dfac7
#
_cell.length_a   1.000
_cell.length_b   1.000
_cell.length_c   1.000
_cell.angle_alpha   90.00
_cell.angle_beta   90.00
_cell.angle_gamma   90.00
#
_symmetry.space_group_name_H-M   'P 1'
#
loop_
_entity.id
_entity.type
_entity.pdbx_description
1 polymer ?
#
loop_
_entity_poly.entity_id
_entity_poly.type
_entity_poly.pdbx_seq_one_letter_code
_entity_poly.pdbx_strand_id
1 'polypeptide(L)'
;MPLPAPRPALRRRVLTAASAVTGALALGLTAAPTPAHATAPLKYAALGDSYSAASGVLPVDPTNLLCLRSTANYPHVVAAHTGARLTDVTCGAAQTKDFTHAQYPGVAPQADAVAPDTDLVTLTIGGNDNGTFINAVVACGTAGVLSGGAGSPCKDKYGTSFEDAIDANTYPALKTALRAVRAKAPDARVAVLGYPWITPATADPSCFAKLPIASGDVPYLRSLQTHLNAAVRRAAEETGTTYVDFAEASEGHDACEPVGTRWIEPLLFGSNIVPVHPNALGEQRMAERVVNALGLD
;
A
#
# COMPACT_ATOMS: atom_id res chain seq x y z
N MET A 1 -12.77 47.76 65.72
CA MET A 1 -13.73 48.74 66.34
C MET A 1 -13.44 50.12 65.77
N PRO A 2 -14.36 50.93 65.37
CA PRO A 2 -15.82 50.87 65.55
C PRO A 2 -16.66 50.85 64.25
N LEU A 3 -17.90 50.44 64.43
CA LEU A 3 -19.03 50.56 63.55
C LEU A 3 -19.69 51.98 63.69
N PRO A 4 -20.86 52.22 63.14
CA PRO A 4 -21.27 52.70 61.78
C PRO A 4 -22.11 53.95 61.86
N ALA A 5 -22.62 54.44 60.76
CA ALA A 5 -23.78 55.31 60.80
C ALA A 5 -24.40 55.61 59.40
N PRO A 6 -25.58 56.13 59.29
CA PRO A 6 -26.64 55.45 58.53
C PRO A 6 -27.16 56.28 57.33
N ARG A 7 -28.15 55.65 56.61
CA ARG A 7 -28.88 56.09 55.45
C ARG A 7 -29.67 57.45 55.66
N PRO A 8 -30.04 58.07 54.53
CA PRO A 8 -31.48 58.39 54.41
C PRO A 8 -32.14 57.90 53.12
N ALA A 9 -33.40 57.59 53.27
CA ALA A 9 -34.36 57.23 52.25
C ALA A 9 -34.89 58.41 51.47
N LEU A 10 -35.13 58.30 50.19
CA LEU A 10 -36.00 59.23 49.46
C LEU A 10 -36.95 58.52 48.49
N ARG A 11 -38.11 58.64 48.80
CA ARG A 11 -39.48 58.61 48.21
C ARG A 11 -39.65 58.24 46.73
N ARG A 12 -40.61 57.35 46.60
CA ARG A 12 -41.39 56.97 45.42
C ARG A 12 -41.97 58.15 44.65
N ARG A 13 -41.86 58.11 43.34
CA ARG A 13 -42.90 58.68 42.45
C ARG A 13 -43.34 57.54 41.46
N VAL A 14 -44.60 57.26 41.53
CA VAL A 14 -45.36 56.38 40.61
C VAL A 14 -45.68 57.26 39.40
N LEU A 15 -45.28 56.78 38.22
CA LEU A 15 -45.79 57.28 36.94
C LEU A 15 -46.27 56.06 36.15
N THR A 16 -47.57 56.01 36.04
CA THR A 16 -48.31 55.10 35.17
C THR A 16 -48.11 55.55 33.72
N ALA A 17 -47.55 54.68 32.89
CA ALA A 17 -47.55 54.87 31.45
C ALA A 17 -48.17 53.62 30.80
N ALA A 18 -49.15 53.89 29.99
CA ALA A 18 -49.95 52.88 29.28
C ALA A 18 -49.11 52.12 28.25
N SER A 19 -49.23 50.80 28.30
CA SER A 19 -48.60 49.89 27.37
C SER A 19 -49.45 49.73 26.11
N ALA A 20 -48.94 50.21 24.98
CA ALA A 20 -49.41 49.79 23.66
C ALA A 20 -48.72 48.48 23.28
N VAL A 21 -49.45 47.39 23.23
CA VAL A 21 -48.98 46.10 22.72
C VAL A 21 -49.03 46.14 21.21
N THR A 22 -47.86 46.32 20.56
CA THR A 22 -47.67 46.03 19.14
C THR A 22 -47.14 44.60 19.00
N GLY A 23 -48.02 43.68 18.60
CA GLY A 23 -47.67 42.32 18.30
C GLY A 23 -46.81 42.25 17.01
N ALA A 24 -45.53 42.01 17.17
CA ALA A 24 -44.66 41.63 16.05
C ALA A 24 -44.76 40.10 15.86
N LEU A 25 -45.45 39.68 14.81
CA LEU A 25 -45.37 38.28 14.32
C LEU A 25 -43.94 38.06 13.79
N ALA A 26 -43.10 37.45 14.59
CA ALA A 26 -41.82 36.90 14.10
C ALA A 26 -42.13 35.64 13.29
N LEU A 27 -42.18 35.70 11.97
CA LEU A 27 -42.08 34.55 11.09
C LEU A 27 -40.68 33.92 11.28
N GLY A 28 -40.60 32.90 12.12
CA GLY A 28 -39.45 32.04 12.22
C GLY A 28 -39.29 31.27 10.93
N LEU A 29 -38.38 31.73 10.03
CA LEU A 29 -37.86 30.87 8.96
C LEU A 29 -37.04 29.77 9.62
N THR A 30 -37.63 28.61 9.84
CA THR A 30 -36.92 27.38 10.13
C THR A 30 -36.16 27.02 8.83
N ALA A 31 -34.87 27.34 8.72
CA ALA A 31 -34.03 26.79 7.69
C ALA A 31 -34.04 25.25 7.86
N ALA A 32 -34.70 24.55 6.97
CA ALA A 32 -34.58 23.11 6.90
C ALA A 32 -33.08 22.77 6.66
N PRO A 33 -32.50 21.79 7.39
CA PRO A 33 -31.16 21.37 7.14
C PRO A 33 -31.10 20.89 5.69
N THR A 34 -30.28 21.53 4.87
CA THR A 34 -29.94 21.03 3.53
C THR A 34 -29.39 19.63 3.69
N PRO A 35 -29.91 18.60 2.98
CA PRO A 35 -29.34 17.28 3.03
C PRO A 35 -27.88 17.39 2.62
N ALA A 36 -26.98 16.93 3.50
CA ALA A 36 -25.58 16.79 3.16
C ALA A 36 -25.56 15.85 1.95
N HIS A 37 -25.15 16.34 0.79
CA HIS A 37 -24.92 15.49 -0.37
C HIS A 37 -23.80 14.51 0.02
N ALA A 38 -24.16 13.24 0.22
CA ALA A 38 -23.17 12.20 0.37
C ALA A 38 -22.28 12.24 -0.88
N THR A 39 -21.00 12.51 -0.70
CA THR A 39 -20.02 12.44 -1.81
C THR A 39 -20.06 11.02 -2.38
N ALA A 40 -20.10 10.90 -3.69
CA ALA A 40 -20.08 9.59 -4.34
C ALA A 40 -18.85 8.81 -3.87
N PRO A 41 -18.97 7.48 -3.63
CA PRO A 41 -17.80 6.67 -3.25
C PRO A 41 -16.71 6.76 -4.30
N LEU A 42 -15.44 6.82 -3.85
CA LEU A 42 -14.27 6.80 -4.74
C LEU A 42 -14.30 5.57 -5.65
N LYS A 43 -14.00 5.75 -6.93
CA LYS A 43 -13.77 4.66 -7.88
C LYS A 43 -12.31 4.26 -7.79
N TYR A 44 -12.06 3.08 -7.27
CA TYR A 44 -10.73 2.58 -6.96
C TYR A 44 -10.40 1.38 -7.85
N ALA A 45 -9.32 1.46 -8.64
CA ALA A 45 -8.76 0.36 -9.40
C ALA A 45 -7.47 -0.13 -8.73
N ALA A 46 -7.40 -1.40 -8.38
CA ALA A 46 -6.20 -2.04 -7.87
C ALA A 46 -5.58 -2.94 -8.94
N LEU A 47 -4.31 -2.65 -9.26
CA LEU A 47 -3.49 -3.36 -10.21
C LEU A 47 -2.27 -3.95 -9.49
N GLY A 48 -1.50 -4.73 -10.23
CA GLY A 48 -0.19 -5.16 -9.76
C GLY A 48 -0.01 -6.66 -9.66
N ASP A 49 1.08 -7.02 -9.03
CA ASP A 49 1.58 -8.39 -8.91
C ASP A 49 1.09 -9.11 -7.65
N SER A 50 1.81 -10.16 -7.25
CA SER A 50 1.47 -10.99 -6.11
C SER A 50 1.45 -10.28 -4.76
N TYR A 51 2.19 -9.18 -4.61
CA TYR A 51 2.16 -8.36 -3.39
C TYR A 51 0.88 -7.52 -3.31
N SER A 52 0.38 -7.02 -4.45
CA SER A 52 -0.96 -6.38 -4.49
C SER A 52 -2.09 -7.40 -4.41
N ALA A 53 -1.88 -8.61 -4.94
CA ALA A 53 -2.87 -9.67 -4.91
C ALA A 53 -2.95 -10.39 -3.55
N ALA A 54 -1.98 -10.19 -2.65
CA ALA A 54 -1.80 -10.96 -1.41
C ALA A 54 -1.74 -12.47 -1.69
N SER A 55 -0.95 -12.88 -2.69
CA SER A 55 -0.88 -14.28 -3.08
C SER A 55 -0.44 -15.17 -1.92
N GLY A 56 -1.30 -16.10 -1.54
CA GLY A 56 -1.08 -17.00 -0.40
C GLY A 56 -1.90 -16.68 0.84
N VAL A 57 -2.51 -15.51 0.95
CA VAL A 57 -3.44 -15.13 2.03
C VAL A 57 -4.85 -15.63 1.71
N LEU A 58 -5.49 -16.29 2.66
CA LEU A 58 -6.88 -16.77 2.51
C LEU A 58 -7.88 -15.68 2.96
N PRO A 59 -9.08 -15.66 2.39
CA PRO A 59 -9.59 -16.52 1.30
C PRO A 59 -9.14 -16.06 -0.08
N VAL A 60 -8.90 -17.02 -0.98
CA VAL A 60 -8.60 -16.72 -2.39
C VAL A 60 -9.89 -16.37 -3.13
N ASP A 61 -9.82 -15.38 -4.01
CA ASP A 61 -10.91 -15.01 -4.92
C ASP A 61 -11.20 -16.16 -5.90
N PRO A 62 -12.41 -16.76 -5.85
CA PRO A 62 -12.74 -17.89 -6.69
C PRO A 62 -12.99 -17.53 -8.16
N THR A 63 -13.11 -16.24 -8.49
CA THR A 63 -13.43 -15.78 -9.84
C THR A 63 -12.26 -15.95 -10.81
N ASN A 64 -11.02 -15.94 -10.30
CA ASN A 64 -9.83 -16.19 -11.11
C ASN A 64 -8.71 -16.82 -10.26
N LEU A 65 -8.69 -18.13 -10.19
CA LEU A 65 -7.71 -18.88 -9.40
C LEU A 65 -6.28 -18.78 -9.94
N LEU A 66 -6.09 -18.46 -11.23
CA LEU A 66 -4.74 -18.31 -11.81
C LEU A 66 -4.01 -17.07 -11.23
N CYS A 67 -4.75 -16.08 -10.80
CA CYS A 67 -4.18 -14.87 -10.20
C CYS A 67 -3.81 -15.05 -8.72
N LEU A 68 -4.25 -16.09 -8.04
CA LEU A 68 -4.03 -16.33 -6.61
C LEU A 68 -4.32 -15.07 -5.77
N ARG A 69 -5.31 -14.27 -6.22
CA ARG A 69 -5.71 -13.04 -5.54
C ARG A 69 -6.49 -13.36 -4.28
N SER A 70 -6.16 -12.70 -3.19
CA SER A 70 -6.93 -12.77 -1.94
C SER A 70 -8.03 -11.70 -1.91
N THR A 71 -9.17 -12.03 -1.32
CA THR A 71 -10.20 -11.04 -0.97
C THR A 71 -9.87 -10.27 0.33
N ALA A 72 -8.70 -10.54 0.92
CA ALA A 72 -8.17 -9.85 2.09
C ALA A 72 -6.84 -9.13 1.81
N ASN A 73 -6.57 -8.81 0.53
CA ASN A 73 -5.39 -8.05 0.13
C ASN A 73 -5.50 -6.57 0.56
N TYR A 74 -4.39 -5.82 0.52
CA TYR A 74 -4.37 -4.43 0.95
C TYR A 74 -5.39 -3.55 0.19
N PRO A 75 -5.67 -3.76 -1.10
CA PRO A 75 -6.71 -2.99 -1.79
C PRO A 75 -8.10 -3.14 -1.19
N HIS A 76 -8.48 -4.36 -0.78
CA HIS A 76 -9.76 -4.58 -0.08
C HIS A 76 -9.81 -3.88 1.28
N VAL A 77 -8.68 -3.88 2.02
CA VAL A 77 -8.59 -3.16 3.31
C VAL A 77 -8.72 -1.64 3.09
N VAL A 78 -8.03 -1.08 2.09
CA VAL A 78 -8.16 0.35 1.72
C VAL A 78 -9.58 0.68 1.30
N ALA A 79 -10.21 -0.16 0.47
CA ALA A 79 -11.58 0.05 0.02
C ALA A 79 -12.59 0.00 1.18
N ALA A 80 -12.42 -0.93 2.11
CA ALA A 80 -13.26 -1.02 3.32
C ALA A 80 -13.10 0.22 4.22
N HIS A 81 -11.86 0.73 4.37
CA HIS A 81 -11.57 1.92 5.17
C HIS A 81 -12.21 3.19 4.57
N THR A 82 -12.10 3.35 3.26
CA THR A 82 -12.53 4.57 2.55
C THR A 82 -13.97 4.53 2.04
N GLY A 83 -14.63 3.37 2.08
CA GLY A 83 -15.92 3.16 1.42
C GLY A 83 -15.84 3.19 -0.11
N ALA A 84 -14.64 3.01 -0.71
CA ALA A 84 -14.42 3.07 -2.15
C ALA A 84 -15.05 1.87 -2.88
N ARG A 85 -15.45 2.10 -4.14
CA ARG A 85 -15.86 1.05 -5.08
C ARG A 85 -14.62 0.45 -5.72
N LEU A 86 -14.20 -0.70 -5.23
CA LEU A 86 -13.00 -1.39 -5.71
C LEU A 86 -13.27 -2.19 -6.99
N THR A 87 -12.40 -2.00 -7.99
CA THR A 87 -12.19 -2.91 -9.12
C THR A 87 -10.79 -3.50 -8.95
N ASP A 88 -10.71 -4.75 -8.50
CA ASP A 88 -9.45 -5.43 -8.22
C ASP A 88 -9.09 -6.38 -9.36
N VAL A 89 -8.02 -6.07 -10.08
CA VAL A 89 -7.46 -6.90 -11.16
C VAL A 89 -6.03 -7.33 -10.88
N THR A 90 -5.60 -7.22 -9.62
CA THR A 90 -4.29 -7.72 -9.18
C THR A 90 -4.13 -9.19 -9.52
N CYS A 91 -2.93 -9.60 -9.92
CA CYS A 91 -2.69 -10.97 -10.35
C CYS A 91 -1.29 -11.44 -10.00
N GLY A 92 -1.19 -12.56 -9.33
CA GLY A 92 0.09 -13.17 -8.98
C GLY A 92 1.01 -13.33 -10.19
N ALA A 93 2.31 -13.11 -9.99
CA ALA A 93 3.34 -13.15 -11.03
C ALA A 93 3.20 -12.12 -12.17
N ALA A 94 2.32 -11.11 -12.06
CA ALA A 94 2.20 -10.08 -13.08
C ALA A 94 3.51 -9.32 -13.28
N GLN A 95 3.77 -8.96 -14.52
CA GLN A 95 4.87 -8.13 -14.98
C GLN A 95 4.34 -6.82 -15.55
N THR A 96 5.19 -5.84 -15.72
CA THR A 96 4.80 -4.54 -16.32
C THR A 96 4.12 -4.68 -17.69
N LYS A 97 4.52 -5.67 -18.50
CA LYS A 97 3.88 -5.97 -19.82
C LYS A 97 2.41 -6.37 -19.70
N ASP A 98 2.00 -6.95 -18.56
CA ASP A 98 0.65 -7.44 -18.33
C ASP A 98 -0.36 -6.32 -18.08
N PHE A 99 0.12 -5.08 -18.03
CA PHE A 99 -0.74 -3.90 -18.01
C PHE A 99 -1.37 -3.63 -19.37
N THR A 100 -0.71 -4.03 -20.46
CA THR A 100 -1.18 -3.84 -21.84
C THR A 100 -1.44 -5.14 -22.59
N HIS A 101 -1.10 -6.29 -22.00
CA HIS A 101 -1.29 -7.61 -22.59
C HIS A 101 -1.96 -8.54 -21.59
N ALA A 102 -2.71 -9.51 -22.08
CA ALA A 102 -3.31 -10.55 -21.24
C ALA A 102 -2.21 -11.43 -20.62
N GLN A 103 -2.20 -11.53 -19.28
CA GLN A 103 -1.26 -12.41 -18.56
C GLN A 103 -1.58 -13.89 -18.78
N TYR A 104 -2.86 -14.22 -18.76
CA TYR A 104 -3.39 -15.58 -18.96
C TYR A 104 -4.59 -15.55 -19.90
N PRO A 105 -4.96 -16.67 -20.55
CA PRO A 105 -6.21 -16.78 -21.29
C PRO A 105 -7.40 -16.39 -20.39
N GLY A 106 -8.21 -15.44 -20.85
CA GLY A 106 -9.37 -14.95 -20.09
C GLY A 106 -9.07 -13.88 -19.03
N VAL A 107 -7.81 -13.49 -18.85
CA VAL A 107 -7.42 -12.36 -18.01
C VAL A 107 -7.14 -11.16 -18.90
N ALA A 108 -7.96 -10.12 -18.78
CA ALA A 108 -7.76 -8.88 -19.56
C ALA A 108 -6.48 -8.16 -19.11
N PRO A 109 -5.87 -7.32 -19.97
CA PRO A 109 -4.80 -6.42 -19.56
C PRO A 109 -5.21 -5.59 -18.37
N GLN A 110 -4.35 -5.48 -17.35
CA GLN A 110 -4.73 -4.84 -16.09
C GLN A 110 -5.14 -3.37 -16.25
N ALA A 111 -4.51 -2.64 -17.16
CA ALA A 111 -4.86 -1.25 -17.42
C ALA A 111 -6.27 -1.06 -18.00
N ASP A 112 -6.93 -2.12 -18.49
CA ASP A 112 -8.31 -2.01 -18.98
C ASP A 112 -9.33 -1.84 -17.84
N ALA A 113 -8.95 -2.13 -16.59
CA ALA A 113 -9.75 -1.84 -15.41
C ALA A 113 -9.75 -0.36 -15.01
N VAL A 114 -8.85 0.45 -15.60
CA VAL A 114 -8.76 1.89 -15.32
C VAL A 114 -9.64 2.66 -16.30
N ALA A 115 -10.73 3.22 -15.79
CA ALA A 115 -11.65 4.07 -16.55
C ALA A 115 -11.23 5.56 -16.43
N PRO A 116 -11.65 6.44 -17.39
CA PRO A 116 -11.31 7.87 -17.31
C PRO A 116 -11.79 8.58 -16.04
N ASP A 117 -12.82 8.05 -15.40
CA ASP A 117 -13.41 8.57 -14.17
C ASP A 117 -12.98 7.78 -12.91
N THR A 118 -11.86 7.05 -13.00
CA THR A 118 -11.20 6.41 -11.83
C THR A 118 -10.57 7.49 -10.96
N ASP A 119 -10.84 7.45 -9.65
CA ASP A 119 -10.34 8.42 -8.68
C ASP A 119 -9.00 8.00 -8.04
N LEU A 120 -8.81 6.69 -7.87
CA LEU A 120 -7.65 6.11 -7.18
C LEU A 120 -7.15 4.88 -7.92
N VAL A 121 -5.83 4.78 -8.09
CA VAL A 121 -5.16 3.57 -8.56
C VAL A 121 -4.00 3.25 -7.63
N THR A 122 -3.88 2.00 -7.19
CA THR A 122 -2.70 1.52 -6.44
C THR A 122 -2.15 0.24 -7.05
N LEU A 123 -0.83 0.04 -6.94
CA LEU A 123 -0.17 -1.14 -7.52
C LEU A 123 1.19 -1.42 -6.88
N THR A 124 1.59 -2.70 -6.84
CA THR A 124 2.98 -3.15 -6.79
C THR A 124 3.33 -3.78 -8.14
N ILE A 125 4.48 -3.50 -8.71
CA ILE A 125 4.90 -4.09 -10.00
C ILE A 125 6.41 -3.97 -10.22
N GLY A 126 6.96 -4.84 -11.02
CA GLY A 126 8.37 -4.85 -11.42
C GLY A 126 9.19 -5.96 -10.80
N GLY A 127 8.77 -6.51 -9.66
CA GLY A 127 9.46 -7.62 -9.00
C GLY A 127 9.57 -8.89 -9.85
N ASN A 128 8.64 -9.11 -10.76
CA ASN A 128 8.63 -10.28 -11.65
C ASN A 128 9.17 -9.99 -13.05
N ASP A 129 9.52 -8.74 -13.36
CA ASP A 129 9.95 -8.37 -14.70
C ASP A 129 11.19 -9.16 -15.11
N ASN A 130 11.06 -9.86 -16.25
CA ASN A 130 12.09 -10.77 -16.77
C ASN A 130 12.56 -11.85 -15.77
N GLY A 131 11.81 -12.07 -14.70
CA GLY A 131 12.19 -12.96 -13.61
C GLY A 131 13.36 -12.47 -12.75
N THR A 132 13.85 -11.25 -12.95
CA THR A 132 15.15 -10.80 -12.39
C THR A 132 15.19 -10.94 -10.87
N PHE A 133 14.27 -10.32 -10.14
CA PHE A 133 14.32 -10.34 -8.67
C PHE A 133 13.97 -11.72 -8.09
N ILE A 134 12.92 -12.38 -8.61
CA ILE A 134 12.54 -13.71 -8.13
C ILE A 134 13.63 -14.76 -8.42
N ASN A 135 14.29 -14.68 -9.59
CA ASN A 135 15.41 -15.55 -9.90
C ASN A 135 16.61 -15.32 -8.98
N ALA A 136 16.86 -14.06 -8.56
CA ALA A 136 17.88 -13.77 -7.56
C ALA A 136 17.59 -14.45 -6.21
N VAL A 137 16.35 -14.36 -5.73
CA VAL A 137 15.93 -15.03 -4.48
C VAL A 137 16.12 -16.54 -4.57
N VAL A 138 15.67 -17.17 -5.66
CA VAL A 138 15.81 -18.62 -5.90
C VAL A 138 17.29 -19.03 -6.03
N ALA A 139 18.07 -18.27 -6.79
CA ALA A 139 19.48 -18.56 -7.01
C ALA A 139 20.29 -18.44 -5.70
N CYS A 140 20.05 -17.39 -4.92
CA CYS A 140 20.74 -17.18 -3.64
C CYS A 140 20.29 -18.18 -2.58
N GLY A 141 19.00 -18.57 -2.58
CA GLY A 141 18.52 -19.66 -1.73
C GLY A 141 19.20 -21.00 -2.06
N THR A 142 19.28 -21.34 -3.35
CA THR A 142 19.98 -22.55 -3.79
C THR A 142 21.46 -22.53 -3.42
N ALA A 143 22.14 -21.41 -3.65
CA ALA A 143 23.55 -21.23 -3.30
C ALA A 143 23.78 -21.32 -1.79
N GLY A 144 22.87 -20.74 -1.00
CA GLY A 144 22.87 -20.80 0.46
C GLY A 144 22.78 -22.25 0.98
N VAL A 145 21.85 -23.04 0.43
CA VAL A 145 21.74 -24.47 0.78
C VAL A 145 23.03 -25.22 0.45
N LEU A 146 23.59 -25.03 -0.76
CA LEU A 146 24.80 -25.71 -1.23
C LEU A 146 26.05 -25.34 -0.43
N SER A 147 26.12 -24.11 0.11
CA SER A 147 27.23 -23.63 0.93
C SER A 147 27.06 -23.90 2.43
N GLY A 148 25.94 -24.54 2.84
CA GLY A 148 25.60 -24.71 4.25
C GLY A 148 25.41 -23.36 4.99
N GLY A 149 25.03 -22.30 4.28
CA GLY A 149 24.80 -20.97 4.84
C GLY A 149 26.04 -20.09 4.98
N ALA A 150 27.21 -20.55 4.55
CA ALA A 150 28.47 -19.83 4.71
C ALA A 150 28.86 -19.02 3.47
N GLY A 151 29.56 -17.88 3.69
CA GLY A 151 30.13 -17.08 2.62
C GLY A 151 29.12 -16.26 1.81
N SER A 152 29.49 -15.89 0.60
CA SER A 152 28.70 -15.06 -0.33
C SER A 152 28.59 -15.70 -1.73
N PRO A 153 28.23 -16.99 -1.83
CA PRO A 153 28.32 -17.74 -3.11
C PRO A 153 27.42 -17.16 -4.21
N CYS A 154 26.31 -16.53 -3.87
CA CYS A 154 25.41 -15.89 -4.80
C CYS A 154 26.03 -14.58 -5.33
N LYS A 155 26.48 -13.70 -4.45
CA LYS A 155 27.17 -12.47 -4.79
C LYS A 155 28.42 -12.74 -5.63
N ASP A 156 29.23 -13.73 -5.24
CA ASP A 156 30.47 -14.09 -5.93
C ASP A 156 30.19 -14.55 -7.36
N LYS A 157 29.07 -15.22 -7.59
CA LYS A 157 28.66 -15.70 -8.91
C LYS A 157 28.01 -14.64 -9.79
N TYR A 158 27.13 -13.82 -9.23
CA TYR A 158 26.28 -12.94 -10.03
C TYR A 158 26.72 -11.47 -10.02
N GLY A 159 27.50 -11.03 -9.03
CA GLY A 159 27.99 -9.64 -8.95
C GLY A 159 26.85 -8.64 -9.04
N THR A 160 26.92 -7.72 -10.03
CA THR A 160 25.90 -6.69 -10.30
C THR A 160 24.86 -7.10 -11.35
N SER A 161 24.94 -8.34 -11.89
CA SER A 161 24.14 -8.73 -13.06
C SER A 161 22.63 -8.59 -12.86
N PHE A 162 22.11 -8.79 -11.64
CA PHE A 162 20.69 -8.58 -11.34
C PHE A 162 20.33 -7.09 -11.26
N GLU A 163 21.19 -6.26 -10.69
CA GLU A 163 21.02 -4.80 -10.64
C GLU A 163 21.08 -4.21 -12.05
N ASP A 164 22.05 -4.63 -12.85
CA ASP A 164 22.18 -4.23 -14.26
C ASP A 164 20.93 -4.61 -15.09
N ALA A 165 20.35 -5.78 -14.82
CA ALA A 165 19.12 -6.21 -15.49
C ALA A 165 17.89 -5.39 -15.05
N ILE A 166 17.80 -4.97 -13.78
CA ILE A 166 16.76 -4.05 -13.31
C ILE A 166 16.87 -2.71 -14.04
N ASP A 167 18.06 -2.15 -14.13
CA ASP A 167 18.28 -0.85 -14.78
C ASP A 167 18.03 -0.92 -16.30
N ALA A 168 18.47 -1.99 -16.95
CA ALA A 168 18.33 -2.13 -18.40
C ALA A 168 16.91 -2.47 -18.85
N ASN A 169 16.15 -3.24 -18.06
CA ASN A 169 14.88 -3.81 -18.49
C ASN A 169 13.70 -3.34 -17.63
N THR A 170 13.76 -3.56 -16.31
CA THR A 170 12.63 -3.30 -15.40
C THR A 170 12.33 -1.81 -15.29
N TYR A 171 13.33 -0.97 -15.09
CA TYR A 171 13.14 0.46 -14.93
C TYR A 171 12.46 1.14 -16.13
N PRO A 172 12.88 0.97 -17.40
CA PRO A 172 12.16 1.54 -18.54
C PRO A 172 10.74 0.96 -18.72
N ALA A 173 10.55 -0.32 -18.40
CA ALA A 173 9.25 -0.97 -18.46
C ALA A 173 8.28 -0.42 -17.40
N LEU A 174 8.74 -0.16 -16.17
CA LEU A 174 7.99 0.52 -15.12
C LEU A 174 7.46 1.87 -15.59
N LYS A 175 8.31 2.71 -16.20
CA LYS A 175 7.87 4.01 -16.73
C LYS A 175 6.79 3.87 -17.78
N THR A 176 6.92 2.88 -18.66
CA THR A 176 5.93 2.61 -19.70
C THR A 176 4.59 2.20 -19.10
N ALA A 177 4.59 1.28 -18.13
CA ALA A 177 3.39 0.82 -17.45
C ALA A 177 2.69 1.96 -16.68
N LEU A 178 3.43 2.74 -15.90
CA LEU A 178 2.87 3.85 -15.14
C LEU A 178 2.29 4.97 -16.05
N ARG A 179 2.95 5.27 -17.16
CA ARG A 179 2.43 6.21 -18.17
C ARG A 179 1.13 5.69 -18.81
N ALA A 180 1.04 4.39 -19.08
CA ALA A 180 -0.18 3.79 -19.63
C ALA A 180 -1.37 3.92 -18.66
N VAL A 181 -1.14 3.70 -17.36
CA VAL A 181 -2.17 3.89 -16.31
C VAL A 181 -2.60 5.35 -16.25
N ARG A 182 -1.65 6.29 -16.15
CA ARG A 182 -1.96 7.72 -16.08
C ARG A 182 -2.68 8.26 -17.32
N ALA A 183 -2.35 7.74 -18.50
CA ALA A 183 -3.02 8.14 -19.73
C ALA A 183 -4.50 7.75 -19.75
N LYS A 184 -4.89 6.66 -19.07
CA LYS A 184 -6.30 6.22 -18.97
C LYS A 184 -7.12 7.04 -17.98
N ALA A 185 -6.52 7.47 -16.87
CA ALA A 185 -7.18 8.28 -15.84
C ALA A 185 -6.24 9.42 -15.40
N PRO A 186 -6.16 10.52 -16.19
CA PRO A 186 -5.20 11.60 -15.93
C PRO A 186 -5.45 12.33 -14.60
N ASP A 187 -6.69 12.37 -14.14
CA ASP A 187 -7.09 13.02 -12.89
C ASP A 187 -7.01 12.08 -11.67
N ALA A 188 -6.77 10.79 -11.88
CA ALA A 188 -6.66 9.83 -10.79
C ALA A 188 -5.43 10.08 -9.91
N ARG A 189 -5.57 9.82 -8.60
CA ARG A 189 -4.42 9.63 -7.72
C ARG A 189 -3.85 8.25 -7.99
N VAL A 190 -2.64 8.18 -8.56
CA VAL A 190 -1.96 6.93 -8.87
C VAL A 190 -0.79 6.76 -7.91
N ALA A 191 -0.74 5.62 -7.22
CA ALA A 191 0.33 5.28 -6.31
C ALA A 191 0.93 3.91 -6.65
N VAL A 192 2.27 3.87 -6.77
CA VAL A 192 3.02 2.63 -6.86
C VAL A 192 3.74 2.39 -5.53
N LEU A 193 3.65 1.16 -5.03
CA LEU A 193 4.19 0.75 -3.75
C LEU A 193 5.56 0.09 -3.94
N GLY A 194 6.52 0.43 -3.08
CA GLY A 194 7.73 -0.36 -2.92
C GLY A 194 7.44 -1.70 -2.23
N TYR A 195 8.41 -2.60 -2.27
CA TYR A 195 8.30 -3.91 -1.63
C TYR A 195 8.83 -3.84 -0.20
N PRO A 196 8.05 -4.28 0.81
CA PRO A 196 8.53 -4.47 2.18
C PRO A 196 9.71 -5.46 2.23
N TRP A 197 10.58 -5.30 3.21
CA TRP A 197 11.80 -6.09 3.31
C TRP A 197 11.55 -7.60 3.44
N ILE A 198 12.24 -8.38 2.59
CA ILE A 198 12.23 -9.84 2.63
C ILE A 198 13.32 -10.35 3.59
N THR A 199 14.50 -9.72 3.54
CA THR A 199 15.66 -10.12 4.36
C THR A 199 15.94 -9.07 5.42
N PRO A 200 16.52 -9.45 6.58
CA PRO A 200 17.00 -8.49 7.58
C PRO A 200 18.14 -7.63 7.01
N ALA A 201 18.44 -6.53 7.69
CA ALA A 201 19.56 -5.65 7.31
C ALA A 201 20.92 -6.36 7.47
N THR A 202 21.01 -7.24 8.47
CA THR A 202 22.21 -8.03 8.78
C THR A 202 21.86 -9.50 8.89
N ALA A 203 22.81 -10.37 8.54
CA ALA A 203 22.60 -11.80 8.61
C ALA A 203 22.33 -12.26 10.06
N ASP A 204 21.27 -13.03 10.24
CA ASP A 204 20.96 -13.75 11.45
C ASP A 204 21.11 -15.27 11.18
N PRO A 205 22.08 -15.96 11.78
CA PRO A 205 22.25 -17.39 11.59
C PRO A 205 21.01 -18.21 11.96
N SER A 206 20.17 -17.75 12.89
CA SER A 206 18.94 -18.44 13.29
C SER A 206 17.88 -18.42 12.20
N CYS A 207 17.98 -17.50 11.24
CA CYS A 207 17.07 -17.39 10.11
C CYS A 207 17.32 -18.43 9.02
N PHE A 208 18.52 -19.00 8.92
CA PHE A 208 18.89 -19.90 7.83
C PHE A 208 17.91 -21.08 7.65
N ALA A 209 17.38 -21.61 8.75
CA ALA A 209 16.40 -22.70 8.69
C ALA A 209 15.08 -22.28 8.01
N LYS A 210 14.73 -20.99 8.07
CA LYS A 210 13.50 -20.41 7.50
C LYS A 210 13.74 -19.84 6.10
N LEU A 211 14.86 -19.15 5.95
CA LEU A 211 15.28 -18.47 4.73
C LEU A 211 16.73 -18.87 4.43
N PRO A 212 16.98 -19.94 3.65
CA PRO A 212 18.28 -20.55 3.48
C PRO A 212 19.20 -19.73 2.56
N ILE A 213 19.45 -18.48 2.93
CA ILE A 213 20.40 -17.56 2.27
C ILE A 213 21.71 -17.58 3.04
N ALA A 214 22.84 -17.68 2.33
CA ALA A 214 24.16 -17.64 2.95
C ALA A 214 24.38 -16.29 3.66
N SER A 215 25.11 -16.30 4.77
CA SER A 215 25.27 -15.13 5.63
C SER A 215 25.79 -13.88 4.92
N GLY A 216 26.71 -14.03 3.96
CA GLY A 216 27.23 -12.92 3.16
C GLY A 216 26.31 -12.51 2.00
N ASP A 217 25.33 -13.35 1.64
CA ASP A 217 24.34 -13.06 0.59
C ASP A 217 23.08 -12.35 1.15
N VAL A 218 22.85 -12.36 2.46
CA VAL A 218 21.74 -11.60 3.07
C VAL A 218 21.85 -10.10 2.75
N PRO A 219 22.97 -9.41 3.03
CA PRO A 219 23.10 -8.01 2.65
C PRO A 219 23.13 -7.78 1.13
N TYR A 220 23.55 -8.79 0.34
CA TYR A 220 23.50 -8.70 -1.12
C TYR A 220 22.05 -8.66 -1.64
N LEU A 221 21.18 -9.58 -1.18
CA LEU A 221 19.76 -9.55 -1.54
C LEU A 221 19.05 -8.31 -1.00
N ARG A 222 19.44 -7.84 0.18
CA ARG A 222 18.92 -6.58 0.73
C ARG A 222 19.29 -5.39 -0.15
N SER A 223 20.52 -5.33 -0.64
CA SER A 223 21.00 -4.30 -1.61
C SER A 223 20.22 -4.38 -2.92
N LEU A 224 20.02 -5.58 -3.44
CA LEU A 224 19.26 -5.78 -4.67
C LEU A 224 17.79 -5.33 -4.53
N GLN A 225 17.16 -5.64 -3.40
CA GLN A 225 15.78 -5.15 -3.13
C GLN A 225 15.77 -3.62 -2.98
N THR A 226 16.78 -3.03 -2.35
CA THR A 226 16.96 -1.57 -2.30
C THR A 226 17.03 -0.98 -3.70
N HIS A 227 17.79 -1.61 -4.59
CA HIS A 227 17.96 -1.19 -5.98
C HIS A 227 16.65 -1.26 -6.76
N LEU A 228 15.89 -2.36 -6.62
CA LEU A 228 14.55 -2.50 -7.21
C LEU A 228 13.60 -1.40 -6.71
N ASN A 229 13.51 -1.20 -5.39
CA ASN A 229 12.67 -0.16 -4.81
C ASN A 229 13.07 1.25 -5.27
N ALA A 230 14.37 1.51 -5.45
CA ALA A 230 14.86 2.76 -6.01
C ALA A 230 14.47 2.93 -7.48
N ALA A 231 14.50 1.87 -8.28
CA ALA A 231 14.02 1.90 -9.67
C ALA A 231 12.52 2.19 -9.76
N VAL A 232 11.70 1.58 -8.89
CA VAL A 232 10.26 1.87 -8.78
C VAL A 232 10.03 3.34 -8.38
N ARG A 233 10.76 3.84 -7.38
CA ARG A 233 10.68 5.24 -6.95
C ARG A 233 11.02 6.21 -8.08
N ARG A 234 12.15 6.02 -8.76
CA ARG A 234 12.56 6.86 -9.90
C ARG A 234 11.51 6.86 -11.01
N ALA A 235 10.96 5.68 -11.34
CA ALA A 235 9.91 5.56 -12.34
C ALA A 235 8.63 6.31 -11.92
N ALA A 236 8.26 6.26 -10.64
CA ALA A 236 7.14 7.00 -10.08
C ALA A 236 7.35 8.51 -10.21
N GLU A 237 8.49 9.02 -9.77
CA GLU A 237 8.86 10.45 -9.85
C GLU A 237 8.81 10.97 -11.28
N GLU A 238 9.40 10.23 -12.24
CA GLU A 238 9.43 10.62 -13.67
C GLU A 238 8.08 10.54 -14.38
N THR A 239 7.10 9.86 -13.79
CA THR A 239 5.75 9.70 -14.36
C THR A 239 4.68 10.48 -13.61
N GLY A 240 5.05 11.24 -12.56
CA GLY A 240 4.10 11.96 -11.71
C GLY A 240 3.19 11.01 -10.91
N THR A 241 3.68 9.82 -10.58
CA THR A 241 3.01 8.82 -9.75
C THR A 241 3.52 8.95 -8.30
N THR A 242 2.65 8.78 -7.31
CA THR A 242 3.08 8.78 -5.91
C THR A 242 3.81 7.47 -5.59
N TYR A 243 4.99 7.56 -4.99
CA TYR A 243 5.69 6.39 -4.46
C TYR A 243 5.34 6.19 -2.99
N VAL A 244 4.89 4.98 -2.62
CA VAL A 244 4.64 4.61 -1.23
C VAL A 244 5.81 3.79 -0.71
N ASP A 245 6.59 4.37 0.20
CA ASP A 245 7.81 3.78 0.74
C ASP A 245 7.52 2.86 1.93
N PHE A 246 8.16 1.69 1.92
CA PHE A 246 8.09 0.73 3.02
C PHE A 246 9.43 0.51 3.73
N ALA A 247 10.52 1.14 3.28
CA ALA A 247 11.86 0.85 3.79
C ALA A 247 11.96 1.00 5.32
N GLU A 248 11.52 2.14 5.86
CA GLU A 248 11.51 2.38 7.30
C GLU A 248 10.42 1.55 8.02
N ALA A 249 9.21 1.53 7.44
CA ALA A 249 8.06 0.90 8.09
C ALA A 249 8.16 -0.61 8.20
N SER A 250 8.89 -1.28 7.30
CA SER A 250 9.07 -2.73 7.31
C SER A 250 10.38 -3.20 7.95
N GLU A 251 11.19 -2.29 8.50
CA GLU A 251 12.38 -2.68 9.25
C GLU A 251 12.01 -3.47 10.51
N GLY A 252 12.66 -4.63 10.71
CA GLY A 252 12.31 -5.55 11.80
C GLY A 252 11.01 -6.32 11.59
N HIS A 253 10.50 -6.36 10.34
CA HIS A 253 9.29 -7.12 9.98
C HIS A 253 9.52 -8.09 8.80
N ASP A 254 10.78 -8.41 8.54
CA ASP A 254 11.18 -9.32 7.45
C ASP A 254 10.84 -10.79 7.73
N ALA A 255 11.21 -11.66 6.79
CA ALA A 255 10.87 -13.09 6.85
C ALA A 255 11.57 -13.87 7.98
N CYS A 256 12.58 -13.30 8.61
CA CYS A 256 13.29 -13.92 9.75
C CYS A 256 12.55 -13.75 11.07
N GLU A 257 11.70 -12.76 11.16
CA GLU A 257 10.99 -12.39 12.36
C GLU A 257 9.95 -13.46 12.79
N PRO A 258 9.56 -13.49 14.07
CA PRO A 258 8.54 -14.42 14.54
C PRO A 258 7.15 -14.12 13.97
N VAL A 259 6.26 -15.12 14.01
CA VAL A 259 4.83 -14.94 13.70
C VAL A 259 4.23 -13.84 14.58
N GLY A 260 3.45 -12.96 13.98
CA GLY A 260 2.88 -11.78 14.65
C GLY A 260 3.76 -10.53 14.61
N THR A 261 5.05 -10.66 14.26
CA THR A 261 5.95 -9.53 13.99
C THR A 261 6.24 -9.39 12.51
N ARG A 262 6.54 -10.51 11.83
CA ARG A 262 6.87 -10.49 10.40
C ARG A 262 5.67 -10.11 9.53
N TRP A 263 5.94 -9.32 8.49
CA TRP A 263 5.00 -9.00 7.44
C TRP A 263 5.15 -9.92 6.23
N ILE A 264 6.37 -10.43 6.02
CA ILE A 264 6.73 -11.31 4.91
C ILE A 264 6.94 -12.72 5.44
N GLU A 265 6.33 -13.69 4.77
CA GLU A 265 6.51 -15.09 5.12
C GLU A 265 7.87 -15.62 4.66
N PRO A 266 8.52 -16.48 5.42
CA PRO A 266 9.77 -17.11 5.02
C PRO A 266 9.57 -18.13 3.89
N LEU A 267 10.68 -18.59 3.31
CA LEU A 267 10.66 -19.64 2.29
C LEU A 267 10.19 -20.98 2.87
N LEU A 268 10.61 -21.32 4.09
CA LEU A 268 10.27 -22.57 4.79
C LEU A 268 9.54 -22.23 6.10
N PHE A 269 8.59 -23.07 6.48
CA PHE A 269 7.82 -22.94 7.73
C PHE A 269 6.99 -21.64 7.81
N GLY A 270 6.58 -21.10 6.65
CA GLY A 270 5.64 -20.01 6.56
C GLY A 270 4.20 -20.45 6.87
N SER A 271 3.33 -19.49 7.13
CA SER A 271 1.89 -19.72 7.33
C SER A 271 1.08 -19.54 6.05
N ASN A 272 1.62 -18.88 5.03
CA ASN A 272 1.00 -18.73 3.72
C ASN A 272 1.34 -19.92 2.80
N ILE A 273 0.45 -20.19 1.84
CA ILE A 273 0.70 -21.19 0.80
C ILE A 273 1.72 -20.72 -0.26
N VAL A 274 1.95 -19.40 -0.37
CA VAL A 274 2.98 -18.81 -1.24
C VAL A 274 4.07 -18.22 -0.35
N PRO A 275 5.31 -18.74 -0.39
CA PRO A 275 6.41 -18.25 0.44
C PRO A 275 6.95 -16.90 -0.07
N VAL A 276 7.67 -16.18 0.79
CA VAL A 276 8.35 -14.92 0.47
C VAL A 276 7.36 -13.82 0.02
N HIS A 277 6.13 -13.87 0.53
CA HIS A 277 5.07 -12.93 0.23
C HIS A 277 4.49 -12.32 1.51
N PRO A 278 3.83 -11.17 1.41
CA PRO A 278 3.13 -10.59 2.56
C PRO A 278 2.11 -11.57 3.14
N ASN A 279 2.04 -11.61 4.46
CA ASN A 279 0.96 -12.28 5.18
C ASN A 279 -0.19 -11.30 5.46
N ALA A 280 -1.25 -11.76 6.13
CA ALA A 280 -2.40 -10.92 6.43
C ALA A 280 -2.04 -9.66 7.25
N LEU A 281 -1.06 -9.75 8.16
CA LEU A 281 -0.55 -8.58 8.89
C LEU A 281 0.19 -7.63 7.95
N GLY A 282 1.04 -8.15 7.05
CA GLY A 282 1.73 -7.36 6.04
C GLY A 282 0.76 -6.60 5.15
N GLU A 283 -0.28 -7.27 4.65
CA GLU A 283 -1.32 -6.64 3.83
C GLU A 283 -2.05 -5.51 4.57
N GLN A 284 -2.38 -5.72 5.84
CA GLN A 284 -2.99 -4.67 6.66
C GLN A 284 -2.06 -3.46 6.82
N ARG A 285 -0.76 -3.69 7.09
CA ARG A 285 0.24 -2.63 7.21
C ARG A 285 0.50 -1.91 5.89
N MET A 286 0.46 -2.64 4.77
CA MET A 286 0.51 -2.03 3.44
C MET A 286 -0.69 -1.11 3.20
N ALA A 287 -1.90 -1.53 3.57
CA ALA A 287 -3.09 -0.70 3.46
C ALA A 287 -3.01 0.57 4.33
N GLU A 288 -2.63 0.46 5.60
CA GLU A 288 -2.44 1.59 6.51
C GLU A 288 -1.43 2.60 5.93
N ARG A 289 -0.34 2.10 5.33
CA ARG A 289 0.66 2.95 4.72
C ARG A 289 0.14 3.68 3.48
N VAL A 290 -0.69 3.01 2.65
CA VAL A 290 -1.37 3.62 1.49
C VAL A 290 -2.33 4.71 1.94
N VAL A 291 -3.19 4.43 2.93
CA VAL A 291 -4.15 5.40 3.48
C VAL A 291 -3.42 6.66 3.95
N ASN A 292 -2.37 6.48 4.78
CA ASN A 292 -1.59 7.60 5.31
C ASN A 292 -0.85 8.38 4.22
N ALA A 293 -0.19 7.69 3.28
CA ALA A 293 0.60 8.34 2.23
C ALA A 293 -0.25 9.14 1.25
N LEU A 294 -1.50 8.75 1.08
CA LEU A 294 -2.44 9.40 0.16
C LEU A 294 -3.47 10.30 0.87
N GLY A 295 -3.48 10.37 2.21
CA GLY A 295 -4.46 11.14 2.96
C GLY A 295 -5.89 10.71 2.61
N LEU A 296 -6.21 9.43 2.83
CA LEU A 296 -7.50 8.82 2.50
C LEU A 296 -8.42 8.69 3.74
N ASP A 297 -8.16 9.43 4.81
CA ASP A 297 -8.97 9.46 6.04
C ASP A 297 -10.34 10.13 5.84
#